data_d25582a795843a939654b781d99ff565
#
_entry.id   d25582a795843a939654b781d99ff565
#
_cell.length_a   1.000
_cell.length_b   1.000
_cell.length_c   1.000
_cell.angle_alpha   90.00
_cell.angle_beta   90.00
_cell.angle_gamma   90.00
#
_symmetry.space_group_name_H-M   'P 1'
#
loop_
_entity.id
_entity.type
_entity.pdbx_description
1 polymer ?
#
loop_
_entity_poly.entity_id
_entity_poly.type
_entity_poly.pdbx_seq_one_letter_code
_entity_poly.pdbx_strand_id
1 'polypeptide(L)'
;MIFLAVSIFYQGAVAAASVVALILPSFGSLAPEITGTKCAKVGTFRTAKLVKYQCQKSSKGLRWVVASSKSTATKTTAAPTTTTTLAPLYLDAEITDASKMLAAQECRIKDATFNSGDGSGTRASGFPRPAQFPSAMGQMRVLVVPVNFNDLFFSSVDARSIEATYAKANSYFVAMSGGRASVSVTVAPSSAWVDLGDTVEGSGFTNPPKPQWDGSTFYRKVVDLYLQKNSAAGFDVVAVMSAPSNRFQSAQAHPAGSTTYATGKNFTGMLIVGGSVPYWNVLAHEIGHAWLGYEDLYLFSSQNESPFGKWDLMSQTGTELSGWSRFLAGWVESSAVRCASPTSTSRHYLTALNSESANSQSRLLVVPLSASSAIVADYRAPNTWSSDLKTATLVVYRVDTTIEHGNGPIALVGLIEQAGGTLTSG
;
A
#
# COMPACT_ATOMS: atom_id res chain seq x y z
N MET A 1 -12.95 10.15 -14.99
CA MET A 1 -14.07 9.43 -14.36
C MET A 1 -14.16 8.05 -15.01
N ILE A 2 -14.02 6.99 -14.27
CA ILE A 2 -14.05 5.61 -14.80
C ILE A 2 -15.34 4.96 -14.31
N PHE A 3 -16.05 4.32 -15.22
CA PHE A 3 -17.21 3.51 -14.91
C PHE A 3 -16.76 2.08 -14.62
N LEU A 4 -17.12 1.54 -13.49
CA LEU A 4 -16.92 0.15 -13.14
C LEU A 4 -18.28 -0.52 -12.95
N ALA A 5 -18.57 -1.49 -13.80
CA ALA A 5 -19.64 -2.45 -13.53
C ALA A 5 -19.00 -3.68 -12.89
N VAL A 6 -19.24 -3.90 -11.61
CA VAL A 6 -18.79 -5.10 -10.90
C VAL A 6 -20.00 -6.04 -10.81
N SER A 7 -19.92 -7.17 -11.53
CA SER A 7 -20.88 -8.25 -11.36
C SER A 7 -20.23 -9.34 -10.52
N ILE A 8 -20.71 -9.52 -9.30
CA ILE A 8 -20.24 -10.56 -8.40
C ILE A 8 -21.31 -11.66 -8.39
N PHE A 9 -20.94 -12.83 -8.91
CA PHE A 9 -21.78 -14.03 -8.84
C PHE A 9 -21.37 -14.89 -7.66
N TYR A 10 -22.31 -15.16 -6.79
CA TYR A 10 -22.14 -16.09 -5.68
C TYR A 10 -22.81 -17.42 -6.07
N GLN A 11 -22.02 -18.44 -6.38
CA GLN A 11 -22.51 -19.83 -6.47
C GLN A 11 -21.77 -20.66 -5.44
N GLY A 12 -22.52 -21.11 -4.47
CA GLY A 12 -22.23 -22.11 -3.44
C GLY A 12 -20.76 -22.46 -3.15
N ALA A 13 -20.32 -22.22 -1.92
CA ALA A 13 -19.14 -22.74 -1.22
C ALA A 13 -17.73 -22.34 -1.74
N VAL A 14 -17.58 -21.71 -2.89
CA VAL A 14 -16.33 -21.09 -3.33
C VAL A 14 -16.68 -19.74 -3.94
N ALA A 15 -16.34 -18.66 -3.26
CA ALA A 15 -16.56 -17.30 -3.79
C ALA A 15 -15.58 -17.05 -4.92
N ALA A 16 -16.02 -17.16 -6.17
CA ALA A 16 -15.31 -16.66 -7.31
C ALA A 16 -15.84 -15.26 -7.65
N ALA A 17 -15.07 -14.23 -7.39
CA ALA A 17 -15.34 -12.90 -7.88
C ALA A 17 -15.01 -12.85 -9.36
N SER A 18 -16.02 -12.82 -10.24
CA SER A 18 -15.82 -12.59 -11.67
C SER A 18 -15.94 -11.10 -11.93
N VAL A 19 -14.82 -10.44 -12.12
CA VAL A 19 -14.77 -9.08 -12.65
C VAL A 19 -14.97 -9.18 -14.16
N VAL A 20 -16.12 -8.80 -14.67
CA VAL A 20 -16.32 -8.67 -16.12
C VAL A 20 -15.70 -7.34 -16.55
N ALA A 21 -14.43 -7.38 -16.95
CA ALA A 21 -13.80 -6.27 -17.62
C ALA A 21 -14.26 -6.23 -19.08
N LEU A 22 -14.88 -5.15 -19.50
CA LEU A 22 -15.01 -4.81 -20.92
C LEU A 22 -13.59 -4.49 -21.42
N ILE A 23 -12.96 -5.46 -22.06
CA ILE A 23 -11.64 -5.31 -22.68
C ILE A 23 -11.80 -4.51 -23.96
N LEU A 24 -11.33 -3.27 -23.96
CA LEU A 24 -10.96 -2.58 -25.18
C LEU A 24 -9.49 -2.87 -25.46
N PRO A 25 -9.11 -3.27 -26.69
CA PRO A 25 -7.77 -3.74 -26.94
C PRO A 25 -6.81 -2.58 -27.22
N SER A 26 -5.78 -2.46 -26.43
CA SER A 26 -4.51 -1.91 -26.92
C SER A 26 -3.34 -2.53 -26.14
N PHE A 27 -2.67 -3.42 -26.81
CA PHE A 27 -1.51 -4.12 -26.29
C PHE A 27 -0.23 -3.33 -26.55
N GLY A 28 0.37 -2.81 -25.48
CA GLY A 28 1.80 -2.56 -25.45
C GLY A 28 2.52 -3.89 -25.14
N SER A 29 3.34 -4.33 -26.04
CA SER A 29 3.93 -5.65 -26.14
C SER A 29 4.93 -5.97 -25.03
N LEU A 30 4.59 -6.93 -24.18
CA LEU A 30 5.59 -7.88 -23.66
C LEU A 30 5.34 -9.23 -24.37
N ALA A 31 6.15 -9.53 -25.39
CA ALA A 31 6.00 -10.73 -26.17
C ALA A 31 6.27 -11.97 -25.29
N PRO A 32 5.33 -12.92 -25.22
CA PRO A 32 5.51 -14.15 -24.46
C PRO A 32 6.59 -15.05 -25.07
N GLU A 33 7.14 -15.93 -24.25
CA GLU A 33 8.29 -16.81 -24.53
C GLU A 33 8.19 -17.72 -25.77
N ILE A 34 7.01 -17.88 -26.40
CA ILE A 34 6.85 -18.74 -27.57
C ILE A 34 6.78 -18.00 -28.92
N THR A 35 6.69 -16.67 -28.89
CA THR A 35 6.73 -15.89 -30.15
C THR A 35 8.04 -16.12 -30.90
N GLY A 36 7.95 -16.44 -32.19
CA GLY A 36 9.11 -16.70 -33.01
C GLY A 36 9.69 -18.11 -32.89
N THR A 37 9.24 -18.96 -31.98
CA THR A 37 9.66 -20.37 -31.93
C THR A 37 9.03 -21.20 -33.04
N LYS A 38 9.65 -22.35 -33.41
CA LYS A 38 9.15 -23.22 -34.48
C LYS A 38 7.79 -23.81 -34.15
N CYS A 39 6.92 -23.93 -35.15
CA CYS A 39 5.65 -24.65 -35.08
C CYS A 39 5.53 -25.64 -36.23
N ALA A 40 4.64 -26.63 -36.15
CA ALA A 40 4.60 -27.75 -37.05
C ALA A 40 3.65 -27.58 -38.25
N LYS A 41 2.52 -26.85 -38.08
CA LYS A 41 1.46 -26.76 -39.09
C LYS A 41 0.84 -25.37 -39.10
N VAL A 42 0.81 -24.74 -40.28
CA VAL A 42 0.17 -23.43 -40.48
C VAL A 42 -1.30 -23.47 -40.02
N GLY A 43 -1.75 -22.41 -39.40
CA GLY A 43 -3.13 -22.25 -38.95
C GLY A 43 -3.45 -22.92 -37.60
N THR A 44 -2.56 -23.73 -37.03
CA THR A 44 -2.78 -24.27 -35.69
C THR A 44 -2.69 -23.16 -34.61
N PHE A 45 -3.44 -23.35 -33.54
CA PHE A 45 -3.45 -22.42 -32.42
C PHE A 45 -2.86 -23.09 -31.17
N ARG A 46 -2.21 -22.26 -30.34
CA ARG A 46 -1.72 -22.64 -28.99
C ARG A 46 -1.96 -21.49 -28.05
N THR A 47 -2.36 -21.80 -26.84
CA THR A 47 -2.49 -20.79 -25.76
C THR A 47 -1.36 -20.99 -24.76
N ALA A 48 -0.64 -19.93 -24.43
CA ALA A 48 0.37 -19.91 -23.38
C ALA A 48 0.24 -18.61 -22.59
N LYS A 49 0.21 -18.68 -21.26
CA LYS A 49 0.05 -17.51 -20.35
C LYS A 49 -1.11 -16.58 -20.77
N LEU A 50 -2.28 -17.15 -21.06
CA LEU A 50 -3.49 -16.44 -21.49
C LEU A 50 -3.44 -15.78 -22.88
N VAL A 51 -2.35 -15.90 -23.60
CA VAL A 51 -2.20 -15.37 -24.96
C VAL A 51 -2.40 -16.49 -25.99
N LYS A 52 -3.24 -16.24 -27.01
CA LYS A 52 -3.48 -17.17 -28.12
C LYS A 52 -2.49 -16.89 -29.24
N TYR A 53 -1.81 -17.93 -29.69
CA TYR A 53 -0.85 -17.90 -30.78
C TYR A 53 -1.37 -18.66 -31.96
N GLN A 54 -0.98 -18.23 -33.18
CA GLN A 54 -1.22 -18.94 -34.43
C GLN A 54 0.10 -19.27 -35.12
N CYS A 55 0.22 -20.47 -35.62
CA CYS A 55 1.35 -20.87 -36.43
C CYS A 55 1.23 -20.25 -37.82
N GLN A 56 2.18 -19.41 -38.21
CA GLN A 56 2.21 -18.72 -39.50
C GLN A 56 3.53 -18.98 -40.23
N LYS A 57 3.51 -18.87 -41.57
CA LYS A 57 4.68 -18.97 -42.41
C LYS A 57 5.45 -17.65 -42.43
N SER A 58 6.72 -17.68 -42.14
CA SER A 58 7.64 -16.53 -42.19
C SER A 58 8.80 -16.82 -43.12
N SER A 59 9.65 -15.83 -43.37
CA SER A 59 10.90 -16.00 -44.14
C SER A 59 11.87 -17.01 -43.50
N LYS A 60 11.71 -17.29 -42.19
CA LYS A 60 12.53 -18.24 -41.42
C LYS A 60 11.81 -19.56 -41.12
N GLY A 61 10.75 -19.90 -41.90
CA GLY A 61 9.96 -21.10 -41.73
C GLY A 61 8.70 -20.87 -40.88
N LEU A 62 8.06 -21.97 -40.40
CA LEU A 62 6.86 -21.90 -39.60
C LEU A 62 7.18 -21.44 -38.18
N ARG A 63 6.47 -20.37 -37.70
CA ARG A 63 6.70 -19.76 -36.42
C ARG A 63 5.38 -19.43 -35.68
N TRP A 64 5.40 -19.50 -34.36
CA TRP A 64 4.33 -19.01 -33.54
C TRP A 64 4.33 -17.46 -33.51
N VAL A 65 3.20 -16.88 -33.85
CA VAL A 65 2.94 -15.44 -33.73
C VAL A 65 1.69 -15.23 -32.90
N VAL A 66 1.57 -14.08 -32.24
CA VAL A 66 0.36 -13.75 -31.52
C VAL A 66 -0.80 -13.67 -32.49
N ALA A 67 -1.89 -14.38 -32.23
CA ALA A 67 -3.05 -14.38 -33.09
C ALA A 67 -3.76 -13.02 -32.97
N SER A 68 -3.57 -12.15 -33.98
CA SER A 68 -4.37 -10.93 -34.09
C SER A 68 -5.74 -11.25 -34.66
N SER A 69 -6.81 -10.70 -34.09
CA SER A 69 -8.13 -10.70 -34.72
C SER A 69 -8.08 -9.78 -35.94
N LYS A 70 -7.88 -10.33 -37.12
CA LYS A 70 -8.10 -9.58 -38.36
C LYS A 70 -9.58 -9.30 -38.51
N SER A 71 -9.96 -8.05 -38.35
CA SER A 71 -11.21 -7.52 -38.89
C SER A 71 -11.14 -7.59 -40.42
N THR A 72 -11.99 -8.41 -40.99
CA THR A 72 -12.17 -8.47 -42.46
C THR A 72 -12.89 -7.18 -42.88
N ALA A 73 -12.17 -6.24 -43.46
CA ALA A 73 -12.76 -5.04 -44.01
C ALA A 73 -13.57 -5.42 -45.26
N THR A 74 -14.86 -5.50 -45.13
CA THR A 74 -15.78 -5.53 -46.29
C THR A 74 -15.88 -4.10 -46.82
N LYS A 75 -15.51 -3.93 -48.09
CA LYS A 75 -15.54 -2.69 -48.83
C LYS A 75 -17.02 -2.33 -49.06
N THR A 76 -17.58 -1.44 -48.27
CA THR A 76 -18.93 -0.90 -48.45
C THR A 76 -18.81 0.51 -48.98
N THR A 77 -19.51 0.74 -50.10
CA THR A 77 -19.65 2.01 -50.83
C THR A 77 -20.16 3.12 -49.92
N ALA A 78 -19.54 4.28 -50.02
CA ALA A 78 -19.84 5.45 -49.18
C ALA A 78 -21.29 5.91 -49.35
N ALA A 79 -22.05 5.85 -48.27
CA ALA A 79 -23.30 6.62 -48.08
C ALA A 79 -22.96 7.95 -47.37
N PRO A 80 -23.76 8.99 -47.51
CA PRO A 80 -23.42 10.34 -47.06
C PRO A 80 -23.21 10.35 -45.51
N THR A 81 -22.10 10.93 -45.14
CA THR A 81 -21.67 11.11 -43.75
C THR A 81 -22.66 12.03 -43.03
N THR A 82 -23.65 11.46 -42.36
CA THR A 82 -24.35 12.16 -41.30
C THR A 82 -23.36 12.18 -40.12
N THR A 83 -22.80 13.33 -39.83
CA THR A 83 -22.04 13.56 -38.60
C THR A 83 -23.00 13.39 -37.43
N THR A 84 -23.13 12.16 -36.97
CA THR A 84 -23.77 11.91 -35.67
C THR A 84 -22.81 12.46 -34.66
N THR A 85 -23.04 13.69 -34.24
CA THR A 85 -22.49 14.20 -32.98
C THR A 85 -22.92 13.15 -31.94
N LEU A 86 -21.96 12.34 -31.47
CA LEU A 86 -22.22 11.50 -30.31
C LEU A 86 -22.71 12.45 -29.25
N ALA A 87 -23.98 12.34 -28.89
CA ALA A 87 -24.52 13.01 -27.73
C ALA A 87 -23.47 12.74 -26.60
N PRO A 88 -23.12 13.76 -25.82
CA PRO A 88 -22.24 13.52 -24.69
C PRO A 88 -22.86 12.32 -23.97
N LEU A 89 -22.04 11.30 -23.73
CA LEU A 89 -22.42 10.20 -22.85
C LEU A 89 -22.88 10.90 -21.58
N TYR A 90 -24.15 11.14 -21.45
CA TYR A 90 -24.74 11.55 -20.19
C TYR A 90 -24.31 10.44 -19.26
N LEU A 91 -23.44 10.79 -18.36
CA LEU A 91 -23.13 9.99 -17.20
C LEU A 91 -24.47 9.79 -16.53
N ASP A 92 -25.11 8.64 -16.84
CA ASP A 92 -26.32 8.26 -16.13
C ASP A 92 -26.04 8.48 -14.68
N ALA A 93 -26.86 9.24 -14.01
CA ALA A 93 -26.71 9.55 -12.61
C ALA A 93 -26.31 8.26 -11.89
N GLU A 94 -25.34 8.33 -10.99
CA GLU A 94 -24.91 7.18 -10.21
C GLU A 94 -26.15 6.38 -9.83
N ILE A 95 -26.33 5.18 -10.43
CA ILE A 95 -27.48 4.36 -10.14
C ILE A 95 -27.22 3.75 -8.76
N THR A 96 -27.36 4.56 -7.76
CA THR A 96 -27.47 4.16 -6.38
C THR A 96 -28.91 3.72 -6.16
N ASP A 97 -29.24 2.53 -6.60
CA ASP A 97 -30.38 1.84 -6.03
C ASP A 97 -30.05 1.68 -4.53
N ALA A 98 -30.69 2.51 -3.71
CA ALA A 98 -30.45 2.53 -2.27
C ALA A 98 -30.65 1.13 -1.66
N SER A 99 -31.49 0.28 -2.27
CA SER A 99 -31.70 -1.11 -1.85
C SER A 99 -30.47 -2.02 -2.05
N LYS A 100 -29.48 -1.58 -2.84
CA LYS A 100 -28.24 -2.32 -3.14
C LYS A 100 -27.04 -1.79 -2.37
N MET A 101 -27.24 -0.69 -1.66
CA MET A 101 -26.22 -0.09 -0.80
C MET A 101 -26.40 -0.58 0.64
N LEU A 102 -25.30 -0.97 1.24
CA LEU A 102 -25.22 -1.26 2.66
C LEU A 102 -24.88 0.01 3.43
N ALA A 103 -25.16 0.02 4.71
CA ALA A 103 -24.66 1.10 5.56
C ALA A 103 -23.12 1.09 5.56
N ALA A 104 -22.47 2.26 5.53
CA ALA A 104 -21.01 2.36 5.51
C ALA A 104 -20.34 1.62 6.68
N GLN A 105 -21.06 1.44 7.79
CA GLN A 105 -20.59 0.66 8.94
C GLN A 105 -20.41 -0.82 8.63
N GLU A 106 -21.20 -1.39 7.72
CA GLU A 106 -21.08 -2.80 7.31
C GLU A 106 -19.84 -3.06 6.48
N CYS A 107 -19.27 -2.02 5.87
CA CYS A 107 -18.01 -2.07 5.17
C CYS A 107 -16.78 -1.92 6.07
N ARG A 108 -16.97 -1.72 7.37
CA ARG A 108 -15.91 -1.78 8.37
C ARG A 108 -15.75 -3.22 8.87
N ILE A 109 -15.20 -4.08 7.99
CA ILE A 109 -14.97 -5.47 8.37
C ILE A 109 -14.06 -5.55 9.59
N LYS A 110 -14.38 -6.48 10.49
CA LYS A 110 -13.66 -6.65 11.75
C LYS A 110 -12.28 -7.25 11.51
N ASP A 111 -11.32 -6.82 12.29
CA ASP A 111 -10.07 -7.54 12.41
C ASP A 111 -10.30 -8.87 13.12
N ALA A 112 -9.84 -9.96 12.52
CA ALA A 112 -10.03 -11.30 13.06
C ALA A 112 -8.75 -11.85 13.74
N THR A 113 -7.60 -11.22 13.51
CA THR A 113 -6.29 -11.67 13.99
C THR A 113 -5.65 -10.67 14.96
N PHE A 114 -6.41 -10.10 15.82
CA PHE A 114 -6.01 -9.03 16.76
C PHE A 114 -4.75 -9.33 17.62
N ASN A 115 -4.19 -10.52 17.53
CA ASN A 115 -2.94 -10.92 18.15
C ASN A 115 -2.02 -11.44 17.05
N SER A 116 -1.23 -10.56 16.45
CA SER A 116 -0.10 -11.04 15.65
C SER A 116 0.81 -11.86 16.57
N GLY A 117 1.04 -13.12 16.23
CA GLY A 117 1.87 -14.03 17.02
C GLY A 117 3.35 -13.66 17.08
N ASP A 118 3.74 -12.50 16.53
CA ASP A 118 5.11 -11.98 16.51
C ASP A 118 5.52 -11.26 17.81
N GLY A 119 4.64 -11.19 18.81
CA GLY A 119 4.90 -10.47 20.07
C GLY A 119 4.99 -8.95 19.94
N SER A 120 4.75 -8.39 18.76
CA SER A 120 4.84 -6.94 18.49
C SER A 120 3.60 -6.17 18.94
N GLY A 121 2.66 -6.84 19.59
CA GLY A 121 1.39 -6.25 20.00
C GLY A 121 0.36 -6.24 18.87
N THR A 122 -0.76 -5.63 19.16
CA THR A 122 -1.93 -5.65 18.32
C THR A 122 -1.81 -4.67 17.16
N ARG A 123 -1.40 -5.11 16.01
CA ARG A 123 -1.59 -4.41 14.73
C ARG A 123 -2.87 -4.87 14.09
N ALA A 124 -3.38 -4.16 13.09
CA ALA A 124 -4.63 -4.51 12.45
C ALA A 124 -4.63 -4.25 10.95
N SER A 125 -5.21 -5.19 10.22
CA SER A 125 -5.62 -5.02 8.81
C SER A 125 -7.13 -4.73 8.68
N GLY A 126 -7.89 -4.80 9.77
CA GLY A 126 -9.34 -4.56 9.88
C GLY A 126 -9.72 -3.57 10.98
N PHE A 127 -11.04 -3.42 11.19
CA PHE A 127 -11.61 -2.49 12.16
C PHE A 127 -11.93 -3.14 13.52
N PRO A 128 -11.88 -2.36 14.60
CA PRO A 128 -11.39 -0.98 14.69
C PRO A 128 -9.87 -0.94 14.66
N ARG A 129 -9.29 0.20 14.28
CA ARG A 129 -7.86 0.42 14.52
C ARG A 129 -7.57 0.29 16.03
N PRO A 130 -6.48 -0.38 16.44
CA PRO A 130 -6.20 -0.64 17.85
C PRO A 130 -6.07 0.66 18.66
N ALA A 131 -6.72 0.71 19.81
CA ALA A 131 -6.84 1.94 20.63
C ALA A 131 -5.54 2.37 21.31
N GLN A 132 -4.54 1.47 21.44
CA GLN A 132 -3.25 1.78 22.06
C GLN A 132 -2.35 2.66 21.17
N PHE A 133 -2.64 2.77 19.88
CA PHE A 133 -1.90 3.66 18.99
C PHE A 133 -2.39 5.11 19.11
N PRO A 134 -1.50 6.10 18.92
CA PRO A 134 -1.90 7.51 18.91
C PRO A 134 -3.02 7.79 17.92
N SER A 135 -3.76 8.89 18.11
CA SER A 135 -4.78 9.31 17.13
C SER A 135 -4.19 9.40 15.73
N ALA A 136 -4.86 8.83 14.73
CA ALA A 136 -4.46 8.96 13.32
C ALA A 136 -4.78 10.36 12.74
N MET A 137 -5.44 11.22 13.53
CA MET A 137 -5.77 12.59 13.17
C MET A 137 -4.90 13.58 13.95
N GLY A 138 -4.59 14.71 13.33
CA GLY A 138 -3.77 15.74 13.94
C GLY A 138 -2.28 15.51 13.75
N GLN A 139 -1.47 16.01 14.67
CA GLN A 139 -0.02 15.95 14.59
C GLN A 139 0.53 14.85 15.48
N MET A 140 1.28 13.91 14.89
CA MET A 140 2.13 12.98 15.61
C MET A 140 3.49 13.63 15.89
N ARG A 141 3.93 13.60 17.13
CA ARG A 141 5.20 14.18 17.58
C ARG A 141 6.20 13.09 17.86
N VAL A 142 7.30 13.09 17.11
CA VAL A 142 8.37 12.10 17.22
C VAL A 142 9.58 12.71 17.91
N LEU A 143 10.06 12.05 18.96
CA LEU A 143 11.38 12.30 19.53
C LEU A 143 12.36 11.31 18.93
N VAL A 144 13.38 11.79 18.26
CA VAL A 144 14.52 10.97 17.84
C VAL A 144 15.59 10.99 18.93
N VAL A 145 15.94 9.83 19.42
CA VAL A 145 17.03 9.59 20.37
C VAL A 145 18.22 8.99 19.60
N PRO A 146 19.24 9.79 19.28
CA PRO A 146 20.46 9.29 18.66
C PRO A 146 21.23 8.36 19.59
N VAL A 147 21.78 7.29 19.01
CA VAL A 147 22.62 6.33 19.71
C VAL A 147 24.01 6.26 19.09
N ASN A 148 25.04 6.31 19.94
CA ASN A 148 26.45 6.14 19.61
C ASN A 148 26.95 4.77 20.02
N PHE A 149 27.82 4.21 19.20
CA PHE A 149 28.65 3.05 19.50
C PHE A 149 30.10 3.51 19.58
N ASN A 150 30.99 2.70 20.19
CA ASN A 150 32.43 3.02 20.29
C ASN A 150 33.14 3.10 18.92
N ASP A 151 32.53 2.56 17.87
CA ASP A 151 33.03 2.53 16.49
C ASP A 151 32.09 3.13 15.45
N LEU A 152 31.01 3.79 15.89
CA LEU A 152 30.06 4.51 15.02
C LEU A 152 29.39 5.64 15.81
N PHE A 153 29.70 6.88 15.43
CA PHE A 153 29.22 8.08 16.11
C PHE A 153 28.21 8.84 15.28
N PHE A 154 27.12 9.22 15.90
CA PHE A 154 26.13 10.12 15.34
C PHE A 154 26.68 11.54 15.30
N SER A 155 26.30 12.33 14.29
CA SER A 155 26.81 13.66 14.09
C SER A 155 25.67 14.69 13.87
N SER A 156 25.99 15.97 13.94
CA SER A 156 25.06 17.03 13.60
C SER A 156 24.65 17.04 12.12
N VAL A 157 25.46 16.41 11.25
CA VAL A 157 25.10 16.20 9.84
C VAL A 157 24.01 15.15 9.73
N ASP A 158 24.14 14.05 10.50
CA ASP A 158 23.14 12.99 10.54
C ASP A 158 21.80 13.51 11.10
N ALA A 159 21.85 14.36 12.14
CA ALA A 159 20.66 15.00 12.70
C ALA A 159 19.89 15.79 11.63
N ARG A 160 20.58 16.65 10.85
CA ARG A 160 19.95 17.42 9.77
C ARG A 160 19.40 16.52 8.64
N SER A 161 20.12 15.45 8.33
CA SER A 161 19.65 14.46 7.33
C SER A 161 18.37 13.79 7.77
N ILE A 162 18.28 13.41 9.06
CA ILE A 162 17.08 12.83 9.65
C ILE A 162 15.91 13.83 9.61
N GLU A 163 16.14 15.07 10.03
CA GLU A 163 15.11 16.13 9.96
C GLU A 163 14.57 16.30 8.54
N ALA A 164 15.44 16.32 7.53
CA ALA A 164 15.05 16.42 6.13
C ALA A 164 14.23 15.17 5.68
N THR A 165 14.61 13.97 6.15
CA THR A 165 13.91 12.73 5.85
C THR A 165 12.51 12.72 6.48
N TYR A 166 12.38 13.16 7.73
CA TYR A 166 11.08 13.32 8.39
C TYR A 166 10.22 14.40 7.72
N ALA A 167 10.80 15.50 7.25
CA ALA A 167 10.06 16.52 6.50
C ALA A 167 9.42 15.94 5.23
N LYS A 168 10.12 15.03 4.54
CA LYS A 168 9.57 14.33 3.37
C LYS A 168 8.50 13.32 3.77
N ALA A 169 8.70 12.55 4.84
CA ALA A 169 7.68 11.65 5.38
C ALA A 169 6.44 12.43 5.84
N ASN A 170 6.61 13.59 6.48
CA ASN A 170 5.50 14.47 6.81
C ASN A 170 4.71 14.90 5.58
N SER A 171 5.38 15.36 4.53
CA SER A 171 4.72 15.74 3.27
C SER A 171 3.91 14.58 2.68
N TYR A 172 4.43 13.36 2.80
CA TYR A 172 3.72 12.15 2.41
C TYR A 172 2.43 11.96 3.23
N PHE A 173 2.49 11.98 4.56
CA PHE A 173 1.31 11.77 5.42
C PHE A 173 0.27 12.88 5.28
N VAL A 174 0.71 14.13 5.10
CA VAL A 174 -0.19 15.25 4.77
C VAL A 174 -0.94 14.95 3.47
N ALA A 175 -0.24 14.51 2.42
CA ALA A 175 -0.88 14.16 1.15
C ALA A 175 -1.84 12.95 1.28
N MET A 176 -1.40 11.87 1.95
CA MET A 176 -2.21 10.65 2.11
C MET A 176 -3.48 10.89 2.92
N SER A 177 -3.42 11.79 3.90
CA SER A 177 -4.55 12.11 4.79
C SER A 177 -5.45 13.23 4.27
N GLY A 178 -5.08 13.91 3.16
CA GLY A 178 -5.77 15.13 2.74
C GLY A 178 -5.64 16.26 3.76
N GLY A 179 -4.47 16.40 4.37
CA GLY A 179 -4.15 17.45 5.36
C GLY A 179 -4.65 17.17 6.79
N ARG A 180 -5.27 16.02 7.04
CA ARG A 180 -5.85 15.67 8.37
C ARG A 180 -4.80 15.21 9.37
N ALA A 181 -3.64 14.80 8.89
CA ALA A 181 -2.57 14.23 9.70
C ALA A 181 -1.22 14.78 9.26
N SER A 182 -0.34 14.96 10.23
CA SER A 182 1.03 15.44 10.00
C SER A 182 2.00 14.80 10.99
N VAL A 183 3.29 14.85 10.68
CA VAL A 183 4.36 14.33 11.51
C VAL A 183 5.33 15.47 11.82
N SER A 184 5.64 15.66 13.09
CA SER A 184 6.74 16.55 13.51
C SER A 184 7.85 15.75 14.17
N VAL A 185 9.08 16.17 13.99
CA VAL A 185 10.25 15.54 14.58
C VAL A 185 11.03 16.52 15.44
N THR A 186 11.57 16.00 16.52
CA THR A 186 12.59 16.67 17.33
C THR A 186 13.73 15.68 17.51
N VAL A 187 14.92 16.02 17.04
CA VAL A 187 16.12 15.25 17.32
C VAL A 187 16.67 15.72 18.67
N ALA A 188 16.90 14.81 19.59
CA ALA A 188 17.46 15.13 20.89
C ALA A 188 18.80 15.91 20.75
N PRO A 189 19.05 16.92 21.59
CA PRO A 189 20.31 17.68 21.52
C PRO A 189 21.51 16.78 21.79
N SER A 190 22.69 17.14 21.28
CA SER A 190 23.90 16.31 21.37
C SER A 190 24.30 15.94 22.79
N SER A 191 23.97 16.78 23.77
CA SER A 191 24.17 16.46 25.20
C SER A 191 23.28 15.35 25.75
N ALA A 192 22.27 14.94 24.99
CA ALA A 192 21.29 13.91 25.37
C ALA A 192 21.41 12.65 24.48
N TRP A 193 22.38 12.57 23.59
CA TRP A 193 22.64 11.35 22.81
C TRP A 193 23.07 10.23 23.74
N VAL A 194 22.72 9.01 23.40
CA VAL A 194 23.00 7.84 24.22
C VAL A 194 24.28 7.16 23.75
N ASP A 195 25.29 7.13 24.61
CA ASP A 195 26.52 6.38 24.39
C ASP A 195 26.36 4.98 24.99
N LEU A 196 26.45 3.94 24.17
CA LEU A 196 26.29 2.56 24.62
C LEU A 196 27.51 1.99 25.33
N GLY A 197 28.69 2.57 25.09
CA GLY A 197 29.96 2.06 25.62
C GLY A 197 30.37 0.72 25.02
N ASP A 198 29.81 0.33 23.88
CA ASP A 198 30.06 -0.91 23.18
C ASP A 198 30.19 -0.66 21.66
N THR A 199 30.80 -1.59 20.93
CA THR A 199 30.85 -1.52 19.46
C THR A 199 29.54 -1.96 18.85
N VAL A 200 29.33 -1.66 17.55
CA VAL A 200 28.20 -2.15 16.78
C VAL A 200 28.07 -3.67 16.90
N GLU A 201 29.16 -4.39 16.70
CA GLU A 201 29.18 -5.86 16.80
C GLU A 201 28.95 -6.36 18.24
N GLY A 202 29.57 -5.70 19.25
CA GLY A 202 29.37 -6.01 20.67
C GLY A 202 27.90 -5.86 21.09
N SER A 203 27.23 -4.86 20.53
CA SER A 203 25.78 -4.64 20.71
C SER A 203 24.89 -5.65 19.97
N GLY A 204 25.46 -6.60 19.26
CA GLY A 204 24.74 -7.69 18.59
C GLY A 204 24.39 -7.43 17.11
N PHE A 205 24.72 -6.26 16.59
CA PHE A 205 24.48 -5.96 15.17
C PHE A 205 25.55 -6.59 14.29
N THR A 206 25.20 -7.67 13.65
CA THR A 206 26.02 -8.34 12.62
C THR A 206 25.18 -8.49 11.35
N ASN A 207 25.80 -8.75 10.21
CA ASN A 207 25.07 -9.05 8.97
C ASN A 207 25.45 -10.48 8.50
N PRO A 208 24.58 -11.48 8.62
CA PRO A 208 23.23 -11.42 9.22
C PRO A 208 23.26 -11.16 10.75
N PRO A 209 22.16 -10.67 11.32
CA PRO A 209 22.05 -10.47 12.77
C PRO A 209 22.36 -11.75 13.55
N LYS A 210 22.98 -11.62 14.73
CA LYS A 210 23.19 -12.79 15.62
C LYS A 210 21.82 -13.40 15.96
N PRO A 211 21.72 -14.74 16.04
CA PRO A 211 20.43 -15.41 16.33
C PRO A 211 19.75 -14.96 17.63
N GLN A 212 20.52 -14.43 18.58
CA GLN A 212 20.00 -13.93 19.86
C GLN A 212 19.73 -12.42 19.85
N TRP A 213 19.94 -11.72 18.72
CA TRP A 213 19.69 -10.29 18.66
C TRP A 213 18.19 -10.01 18.70
N ASP A 214 17.78 -9.23 19.68
CA ASP A 214 16.40 -8.80 19.87
C ASP A 214 16.35 -7.27 19.82
N GLY A 215 15.76 -6.75 18.74
CA GLY A 215 15.60 -5.31 18.54
C GLY A 215 14.77 -4.63 19.62
N SER A 216 13.81 -5.33 20.20
CA SER A 216 12.99 -4.81 21.29
C SER A 216 13.82 -4.61 22.56
N THR A 217 14.69 -5.54 22.88
CA THR A 217 15.60 -5.42 24.03
C THR A 217 16.63 -4.31 23.82
N PHE A 218 17.17 -4.19 22.61
CA PHE A 218 18.08 -3.10 22.27
C PHE A 218 17.39 -1.74 22.36
N TYR A 219 16.22 -1.61 21.74
CA TYR A 219 15.41 -0.39 21.78
C TYR A 219 15.13 0.03 23.23
N ARG A 220 14.67 -0.89 24.05
CA ARG A 220 14.37 -0.68 25.47
C ARG A 220 15.59 -0.17 26.24
N LYS A 221 16.75 -0.82 26.06
CA LYS A 221 18.03 -0.41 26.69
C LYS A 221 18.35 1.05 26.37
N VAL A 222 18.26 1.46 25.10
CA VAL A 222 18.58 2.83 24.69
C VAL A 222 17.60 3.84 25.29
N VAL A 223 16.30 3.54 25.22
CA VAL A 223 15.27 4.43 25.76
C VAL A 223 15.38 4.57 27.28
N ASP A 224 15.66 3.48 28.01
CA ASP A 224 15.87 3.53 29.45
C ASP A 224 17.08 4.39 29.81
N LEU A 225 18.20 4.25 29.11
CA LEU A 225 19.38 5.11 29.30
C LEU A 225 19.05 6.59 29.05
N TYR A 226 18.28 6.89 28.00
CA TYR A 226 17.85 8.25 27.71
C TYR A 226 16.97 8.81 28.84
N LEU A 227 15.98 8.06 29.29
CA LEU A 227 14.99 8.49 30.28
C LEU A 227 15.53 8.64 31.70
N GLN A 228 16.72 8.08 31.99
CA GLN A 228 17.40 8.31 33.28
C GLN A 228 17.77 9.79 33.49
N LYS A 229 18.03 10.53 32.41
CA LYS A 229 18.54 11.90 32.45
C LYS A 229 17.65 12.90 31.71
N ASN A 230 16.73 12.43 30.88
CA ASN A 230 15.93 13.25 29.97
C ASN A 230 14.44 12.90 30.06
N SER A 231 13.59 13.67 29.42
CA SER A 231 12.15 13.42 29.34
C SER A 231 11.70 13.23 27.91
N ALA A 232 10.76 12.31 27.70
CA ALA A 232 10.01 12.16 26.45
C ALA A 232 8.55 12.66 26.60
N ALA A 233 8.27 13.46 27.64
CA ALA A 233 6.94 14.05 27.82
C ALA A 233 6.61 14.97 26.63
N GLY A 234 5.38 14.84 26.14
CA GLY A 234 4.93 15.64 25.01
C GLY A 234 5.19 15.01 23.63
N PHE A 235 5.83 13.84 23.56
CA PHE A 235 5.99 13.07 22.34
C PHE A 235 5.08 11.84 22.33
N ASP A 236 4.64 11.49 21.13
CA ASP A 236 3.73 10.35 20.89
C ASP A 236 4.52 9.10 20.52
N VAL A 237 5.71 9.30 19.92
CA VAL A 237 6.62 8.25 19.47
C VAL A 237 8.06 8.60 19.89
N VAL A 238 8.80 7.59 20.35
CA VAL A 238 10.25 7.69 20.56
C VAL A 238 10.95 6.82 19.52
N ALA A 239 11.79 7.43 18.70
CA ALA A 239 12.55 6.75 17.66
C ALA A 239 14.04 6.68 18.07
N VAL A 240 14.59 5.48 18.17
CA VAL A 240 16.02 5.27 18.36
C VAL A 240 16.69 5.18 17.00
N MET A 241 17.68 6.01 16.73
CA MET A 241 18.37 6.07 15.45
C MET A 241 19.89 6.13 15.64
N SER A 242 20.63 5.40 14.80
CA SER A 242 22.10 5.50 14.74
C SER A 242 22.56 6.32 13.54
N ALA A 243 23.86 6.63 13.50
CA ALA A 243 24.49 7.09 12.26
C ALA A 243 24.32 6.05 11.15
N PRO A 244 24.27 6.48 9.87
CA PRO A 244 24.25 5.56 8.73
C PRO A 244 25.45 4.61 8.73
N SER A 245 25.23 3.36 8.34
CA SER A 245 26.27 2.35 8.25
C SER A 245 25.89 1.25 7.28
N ASN A 246 26.77 0.87 6.39
CA ASN A 246 26.57 -0.28 5.50
C ASN A 246 26.93 -1.64 6.16
N ARG A 247 27.43 -1.61 7.40
CA ARG A 247 27.81 -2.82 8.17
C ARG A 247 26.60 -3.58 8.69
N PHE A 248 25.51 -2.90 8.93
CA PHE A 248 24.28 -3.47 9.50
C PHE A 248 23.09 -2.58 9.16
N GLN A 249 21.89 -3.15 9.27
CA GLN A 249 20.62 -2.42 9.12
C GLN A 249 19.54 -3.13 9.93
N SER A 250 18.73 -2.36 10.63
CA SER A 250 17.46 -2.80 11.20
C SER A 250 16.48 -1.66 11.23
N ALA A 251 15.25 -1.93 10.80
CA ALA A 251 14.11 -1.03 10.95
C ALA A 251 12.96 -1.83 11.58
N GLN A 252 12.39 -1.35 12.66
CA GLN A 252 11.35 -2.02 13.43
C GLN A 252 10.47 -0.99 14.14
N ALA A 253 9.19 -1.27 14.25
CA ALA A 253 8.29 -0.49 15.09
C ALA A 253 7.83 -1.31 16.30
N HIS A 254 7.74 -0.66 17.45
CA HIS A 254 7.37 -1.25 18.72
C HIS A 254 6.06 -0.59 19.21
N PRO A 255 4.91 -1.28 19.12
CA PRO A 255 3.63 -0.75 19.57
C PRO A 255 3.63 -0.37 21.05
N ALA A 256 2.84 0.64 21.40
CA ALA A 256 2.64 1.01 22.79
C ALA A 256 2.08 -0.17 23.60
N GLY A 257 2.63 -0.39 24.78
CA GLY A 257 2.23 -1.49 25.68
C GLY A 257 2.98 -2.79 25.46
N SER A 258 3.68 -2.98 24.35
CA SER A 258 4.56 -4.15 24.16
C SER A 258 5.82 -4.06 25.01
N THR A 259 6.18 -2.88 25.48
CA THR A 259 7.40 -2.61 26.25
C THR A 259 7.12 -1.70 27.42
N THR A 260 7.34 -2.17 28.64
CA THR A 260 7.33 -1.34 29.84
C THR A 260 8.76 -0.90 30.11
N TYR A 261 9.01 0.40 30.15
CA TYR A 261 10.32 0.97 30.45
C TYR A 261 10.55 1.01 31.95
N ALA A 262 11.83 1.06 32.37
CA ALA A 262 12.22 1.16 33.77
C ALA A 262 11.52 2.32 34.52
N THR A 263 11.12 3.36 33.80
CA THR A 263 10.36 4.52 34.33
C THR A 263 8.86 4.29 34.43
N GLY A 264 8.36 3.10 34.09
CA GLY A 264 6.92 2.79 34.04
C GLY A 264 6.14 3.49 32.92
N LYS A 265 6.82 4.11 31.96
CA LYS A 265 6.21 4.75 30.79
C LYS A 265 6.14 3.80 29.60
N ASN A 266 5.03 3.84 28.90
CA ASN A 266 4.84 3.16 27.64
C ASN A 266 4.86 4.19 26.50
N PHE A 267 5.67 3.92 25.48
CA PHE A 267 5.69 4.70 24.25
C PHE A 267 5.42 3.78 23.08
N THR A 268 4.85 4.32 22.03
CA THR A 268 5.02 3.72 20.72
C THR A 268 6.45 4.01 20.27
N GLY A 269 7.15 3.00 19.80
CA GLY A 269 8.57 3.10 19.50
C GLY A 269 8.92 2.79 18.08
N MET A 270 10.06 3.31 17.65
CA MET A 270 10.71 2.92 16.39
C MET A 270 12.19 2.72 16.62
N LEU A 271 12.77 1.72 15.96
CA LEU A 271 14.20 1.47 15.89
C LEU A 271 14.63 1.51 14.44
N ILE A 272 15.47 2.48 14.07
CA ILE A 272 16.06 2.58 12.73
C ILE A 272 17.55 2.80 12.90
N VAL A 273 18.32 1.75 12.72
CA VAL A 273 19.76 1.75 12.95
C VAL A 273 20.52 1.17 11.77
N GLY A 274 21.67 1.74 11.47
CA GLY A 274 22.49 1.36 10.33
C GLY A 274 21.85 1.71 8.98
N GLY A 275 22.20 0.97 7.95
CA GLY A 275 21.80 1.25 6.57
C GLY A 275 22.48 2.49 6.01
N SER A 276 22.28 2.75 4.72
CA SER A 276 22.53 4.07 4.14
C SER A 276 21.36 4.98 4.55
N VAL A 277 21.58 6.23 4.85
CA VAL A 277 20.59 7.24 5.29
C VAL A 277 19.14 6.76 5.23
N PRO A 278 18.36 6.81 6.31
CA PRO A 278 17.02 6.24 6.30
C PRO A 278 16.24 6.83 5.13
N TYR A 279 15.93 5.98 4.15
CA TYR A 279 15.09 6.41 3.05
C TYR A 279 13.74 6.82 3.64
N TRP A 280 13.22 7.96 3.22
CA TRP A 280 11.95 8.50 3.72
C TRP A 280 10.80 7.47 3.66
N ASN A 281 10.82 6.57 2.68
CA ASN A 281 9.82 5.53 2.48
C ASN A 281 9.92 4.41 3.52
N VAL A 282 11.12 4.00 3.92
CA VAL A 282 11.32 3.08 5.05
C VAL A 282 10.85 3.74 6.34
N LEU A 283 11.23 5.02 6.55
CA LEU A 283 10.77 5.77 7.71
C LEU A 283 9.23 5.89 7.73
N ALA A 284 8.60 6.20 6.59
CA ALA A 284 7.15 6.28 6.49
C ALA A 284 6.48 4.91 6.76
N HIS A 285 7.08 3.81 6.32
CA HIS A 285 6.61 2.46 6.60
C HIS A 285 6.63 2.17 8.12
N GLU A 286 7.74 2.43 8.80
CA GLU A 286 7.84 2.25 10.25
C GLU A 286 6.88 3.17 11.02
N ILE A 287 6.66 4.39 10.53
CA ILE A 287 5.62 5.28 11.06
C ILE A 287 4.23 4.66 10.86
N GLY A 288 3.97 3.99 9.75
CA GLY A 288 2.73 3.24 9.51
C GLY A 288 2.46 2.23 10.61
N HIS A 289 3.46 1.49 11.03
CA HIS A 289 3.36 0.59 12.19
C HIS A 289 3.21 1.33 13.51
N ALA A 290 4.11 2.25 13.80
CA ALA A 290 4.19 2.89 15.10
C ALA A 290 3.04 3.85 15.41
N TRP A 291 2.52 4.51 14.40
CA TRP A 291 1.44 5.47 14.54
C TRP A 291 0.07 4.90 14.19
N LEU A 292 -0.02 4.25 13.04
CA LEU A 292 -1.30 3.83 12.50
C LEU A 292 -1.68 2.40 12.91
N GLY A 293 -0.74 1.63 13.44
CA GLY A 293 -0.95 0.26 13.86
C GLY A 293 -1.18 -0.70 12.70
N TYR A 294 -0.63 -0.39 11.53
CA TYR A 294 -0.77 -1.22 10.35
C TYR A 294 0.12 -2.45 10.42
N GLU A 295 -0.32 -3.52 9.77
CA GLU A 295 0.44 -4.73 9.55
C GLU A 295 1.34 -4.64 8.32
N ASP A 296 2.37 -5.49 8.26
CA ASP A 296 3.07 -5.77 7.02
C ASP A 296 2.18 -6.56 6.07
N LEU A 297 2.07 -6.07 4.84
CA LEU A 297 1.23 -6.67 3.80
C LEU A 297 2.03 -7.59 2.86
N TYR A 298 3.35 -7.73 3.08
CA TYR A 298 4.23 -8.65 2.34
C TYR A 298 4.40 -9.98 3.09
N LEU A 299 5.05 -10.95 2.43
CA LEU A 299 5.29 -12.26 3.01
C LEU A 299 6.63 -12.29 3.75
N PHE A 300 6.63 -12.64 5.01
CA PHE A 300 7.88 -12.83 5.79
C PHE A 300 8.71 -14.01 5.28
N SER A 301 8.07 -15.01 4.68
CA SER A 301 8.75 -16.16 4.05
C SER A 301 9.50 -15.76 2.78
N SER A 302 9.09 -14.65 2.13
CA SER A 302 9.74 -14.11 0.93
C SER A 302 9.55 -12.60 0.89
N GLN A 303 10.49 -11.85 1.44
CA GLN A 303 10.44 -10.38 1.50
C GLN A 303 10.35 -9.69 0.13
N ASN A 304 10.61 -10.42 -0.95
CA ASN A 304 10.50 -9.92 -2.32
C ASN A 304 9.12 -10.17 -2.94
N GLU A 305 8.29 -10.98 -2.29
CA GLU A 305 6.93 -11.28 -2.75
C GLU A 305 5.91 -10.58 -1.89
N SER A 306 5.11 -9.75 -2.51
CA SER A 306 3.99 -9.12 -1.88
C SER A 306 2.73 -9.38 -2.68
N PRO A 307 1.73 -10.06 -2.10
CA PRO A 307 0.47 -10.31 -2.77
C PRO A 307 -0.25 -9.05 -3.25
N PHE A 308 0.02 -7.91 -2.58
CA PHE A 308 -0.54 -6.62 -2.97
C PHE A 308 0.43 -5.79 -3.85
N GLY A 309 1.69 -6.18 -3.92
CA GLY A 309 2.71 -5.49 -4.71
C GLY A 309 2.91 -4.05 -4.28
N LYS A 310 3.15 -3.17 -5.25
CA LYS A 310 3.44 -1.75 -5.04
C LYS A 310 2.22 -0.88 -4.69
N TRP A 311 1.07 -1.46 -4.38
CA TRP A 311 -0.18 -0.71 -4.23
C TRP A 311 -0.47 -0.24 -2.81
N ASP A 312 0.45 -0.49 -1.87
CA ASP A 312 0.41 0.08 -0.51
C ASP A 312 1.82 0.22 0.05
N LEU A 313 2.03 1.28 0.86
CA LEU A 313 3.30 1.53 1.57
C LEU A 313 3.72 0.35 2.44
N MET A 314 2.74 -0.32 3.09
CA MET A 314 2.99 -1.44 4.00
C MET A 314 3.27 -2.76 3.25
N SER A 315 3.10 -2.76 1.93
CA SER A 315 3.38 -3.89 1.04
C SER A 315 4.75 -3.75 0.36
N GLN A 316 4.97 -2.62 -0.28
CA GLN A 316 6.27 -2.23 -0.84
C GLN A 316 6.51 -0.75 -0.58
N THR A 317 7.64 -0.43 0.02
CA THR A 317 7.99 0.95 0.35
C THR A 317 8.08 1.85 -0.89
N GLY A 318 7.67 3.10 -0.75
CA GLY A 318 7.83 4.12 -1.79
C GLY A 318 6.59 4.41 -2.62
N THR A 319 5.44 3.89 -2.22
CA THR A 319 4.16 4.10 -2.90
C THR A 319 3.12 4.75 -1.99
N GLU A 320 1.95 5.06 -2.54
CA GLU A 320 0.82 5.56 -1.76
C GLU A 320 0.25 4.49 -0.83
N LEU A 321 -0.38 4.93 0.26
CA LEU A 321 -1.29 4.08 1.03
C LEU A 321 -2.54 3.77 0.21
N SER A 322 -3.02 2.54 0.31
CA SER A 322 -4.27 2.10 -0.32
C SER A 322 -5.49 2.85 0.23
N GLY A 323 -6.58 2.82 -0.53
CA GLY A 323 -7.85 3.34 -0.07
C GLY A 323 -8.32 2.67 1.22
N TRP A 324 -8.06 1.37 1.37
CA TRP A 324 -8.38 0.61 2.59
C TRP A 324 -7.58 1.11 3.79
N SER A 325 -6.26 1.24 3.65
CA SER A 325 -5.40 1.76 4.74
C SER A 325 -5.82 3.18 5.14
N ARG A 326 -6.13 4.05 4.17
CA ARG A 326 -6.65 5.39 4.45
C ARG A 326 -8.04 5.37 5.13
N PHE A 327 -8.90 4.41 4.78
CA PHE A 327 -10.21 4.22 5.43
C PHE A 327 -10.03 3.73 6.87
N LEU A 328 -9.14 2.78 7.09
CA LEU A 328 -8.80 2.29 8.43
C LEU A 328 -8.25 3.41 9.35
N ALA A 329 -7.44 4.32 8.80
CA ALA A 329 -6.98 5.52 9.52
C ALA A 329 -8.09 6.57 9.75
N GLY A 330 -9.22 6.46 9.06
CA GLY A 330 -10.28 7.47 9.06
C GLY A 330 -10.00 8.66 8.12
N TRP A 331 -8.99 8.56 7.24
CA TRP A 331 -8.65 9.60 6.27
C TRP A 331 -9.57 9.58 5.04
N VAL A 332 -10.16 8.44 4.73
CA VAL A 332 -11.33 8.33 3.85
C VAL A 332 -12.57 8.26 4.72
N GLU A 333 -13.41 9.30 4.66
CA GLU A 333 -14.64 9.37 5.44
C GLU A 333 -15.67 8.36 4.97
N SER A 334 -16.55 7.91 5.88
CA SER A 334 -17.62 6.96 5.54
C SER A 334 -18.53 7.46 4.42
N SER A 335 -18.73 8.78 4.30
CA SER A 335 -19.48 9.41 3.21
C SER A 335 -18.84 9.24 1.82
N ALA A 336 -17.51 9.07 1.79
CA ALA A 336 -16.72 8.83 0.56
C ALA A 336 -16.55 7.34 0.26
N VAL A 337 -17.13 6.44 1.05
CA VAL A 337 -17.12 4.99 0.84
C VAL A 337 -18.45 4.55 0.22
N ARG A 338 -18.38 3.84 -0.88
CA ARG A 338 -19.51 3.10 -1.43
C ARG A 338 -19.49 1.69 -0.89
N CYS A 339 -20.43 1.39 0.00
CA CYS A 339 -20.61 0.08 0.60
C CYS A 339 -21.67 -0.68 -0.19
N ALA A 340 -21.25 -1.63 -1.04
CA ALA A 340 -22.14 -2.31 -1.96
C ALA A 340 -22.44 -3.75 -1.51
N SER A 341 -23.68 -4.19 -1.74
CA SER A 341 -24.10 -5.56 -1.44
C SER A 341 -23.40 -6.56 -2.38
N PRO A 342 -22.85 -7.67 -1.87
CA PRO A 342 -22.26 -8.72 -2.70
C PRO A 342 -23.29 -9.50 -3.52
N THR A 343 -24.57 -9.38 -3.22
CA THR A 343 -25.65 -10.15 -3.85
C THR A 343 -26.38 -9.39 -4.96
N SER A 344 -25.91 -8.17 -5.29
CA SER A 344 -26.56 -7.35 -6.29
C SER A 344 -25.56 -6.72 -7.26
N THR A 345 -26.04 -6.43 -8.48
CA THR A 345 -25.27 -5.64 -9.45
C THR A 345 -25.50 -4.17 -9.20
N SER A 346 -24.42 -3.38 -9.08
CA SER A 346 -24.47 -1.94 -8.91
C SER A 346 -23.36 -1.26 -9.71
N ARG A 347 -23.55 0.01 -10.04
CA ARG A 347 -22.58 0.82 -10.77
C ARG A 347 -22.16 2.00 -9.90
N HIS A 348 -20.87 2.20 -9.76
CA HIS A 348 -20.30 3.23 -8.92
C HIS A 348 -19.31 4.10 -9.68
N TYR A 349 -19.23 5.37 -9.30
CA TYR A 349 -18.22 6.31 -9.75
C TYR A 349 -17.22 6.53 -8.65
N LEU A 350 -15.93 6.41 -8.98
CA LEU A 350 -14.85 6.70 -8.05
C LEU A 350 -14.02 7.87 -8.56
N THR A 351 -13.73 8.81 -7.69
CA THR A 351 -12.71 9.84 -7.91
C THR A 351 -11.35 9.36 -7.42
N ALA A 352 -10.28 9.91 -7.98
CA ALA A 352 -8.94 9.51 -7.56
C ALA A 352 -8.73 9.77 -6.06
N LEU A 353 -8.10 8.82 -5.38
CA LEU A 353 -7.79 8.92 -3.95
C LEU A 353 -7.01 10.20 -3.60
N ASN A 354 -6.19 10.65 -4.53
CA ASN A 354 -5.30 11.80 -4.40
C ASN A 354 -5.87 13.08 -5.02
N SER A 355 -7.16 13.10 -5.41
CA SER A 355 -7.77 14.32 -5.90
C SER A 355 -8.06 15.28 -4.74
N GLU A 356 -7.78 16.56 -4.95
CA GLU A 356 -8.08 17.63 -3.98
C GLU A 356 -9.56 17.99 -3.93
N SER A 357 -10.37 17.45 -4.85
CA SER A 357 -11.79 17.76 -4.92
C SER A 357 -12.57 17.29 -3.70
N ALA A 358 -13.48 18.13 -3.30
CA ALA A 358 -14.23 18.14 -2.06
C ALA A 358 -14.70 16.77 -1.54
N ASN A 359 -14.82 16.69 -0.23
CA ASN A 359 -15.18 15.55 0.63
C ASN A 359 -16.48 14.79 0.28
N SER A 360 -17.24 15.21 -0.73
CA SER A 360 -18.51 14.63 -1.12
C SER A 360 -18.44 13.55 -2.21
N GLN A 361 -17.23 13.31 -2.77
CA GLN A 361 -17.06 12.36 -3.88
C GLN A 361 -16.63 10.99 -3.38
N SER A 362 -17.16 9.93 -4.02
CA SER A 362 -16.82 8.56 -3.71
C SER A 362 -15.36 8.26 -4.08
N ARG A 363 -14.58 7.78 -3.13
CA ARG A 363 -13.15 7.48 -3.29
C ARG A 363 -12.83 6.00 -3.17
N LEU A 364 -13.70 5.25 -2.51
CA LEU A 364 -13.51 3.86 -2.19
C LEU A 364 -14.80 3.09 -2.43
N LEU A 365 -14.71 1.96 -3.11
CA LEU A 365 -15.78 0.96 -3.18
C LEU A 365 -15.36 -0.22 -2.30
N VAL A 366 -16.25 -0.65 -1.42
CA VAL A 366 -16.07 -1.84 -0.58
C VAL A 366 -17.28 -2.75 -0.75
N VAL A 367 -17.01 -4.02 -0.98
CA VAL A 367 -18.02 -5.08 -1.08
C VAL A 367 -17.67 -6.12 -0.01
N PRO A 368 -18.33 -6.11 1.15
CA PRO A 368 -18.09 -7.10 2.20
C PRO A 368 -18.51 -8.48 1.73
N LEU A 369 -17.62 -9.46 1.82
CA LEU A 369 -17.89 -10.86 1.49
C LEU A 369 -18.26 -11.66 2.74
N SER A 370 -17.72 -11.26 3.88
CA SER A 370 -17.96 -11.84 5.20
C SER A 370 -17.71 -10.80 6.29
N ALA A 371 -17.80 -11.18 7.54
CA ALA A 371 -17.45 -10.32 8.67
C ALA A 371 -15.96 -9.92 8.69
N SER A 372 -15.08 -10.67 8.00
CA SER A 372 -13.63 -10.52 8.02
C SER A 372 -12.99 -10.40 6.63
N SER A 373 -13.77 -10.37 5.54
CA SER A 373 -13.21 -10.21 4.20
C SER A 373 -14.07 -9.33 3.29
N ALA A 374 -13.43 -8.59 2.39
CA ALA A 374 -14.07 -7.72 1.43
C ALA A 374 -13.29 -7.65 0.11
N ILE A 375 -13.98 -7.34 -0.98
CA ILE A 375 -13.37 -6.80 -2.18
C ILE A 375 -13.40 -5.29 -2.08
N VAL A 376 -12.27 -4.68 -2.40
CA VAL A 376 -12.09 -3.23 -2.34
C VAL A 376 -11.60 -2.73 -3.68
N ALA A 377 -12.06 -1.56 -4.09
CA ALA A 377 -11.54 -0.89 -5.28
C ALA A 377 -11.29 0.59 -4.98
N ASP A 378 -10.14 1.07 -5.40
CA ASP A 378 -9.78 2.48 -5.40
C ASP A 378 -9.19 2.92 -6.75
N TYR A 379 -9.39 4.18 -7.09
CA TYR A 379 -8.90 4.77 -8.33
C TYR A 379 -7.72 5.70 -8.02
N ARG A 380 -6.63 5.52 -8.77
CA ARG A 380 -5.38 6.28 -8.59
C ARG A 380 -5.00 7.00 -9.86
N ALA A 381 -4.71 8.28 -9.74
CA ALA A 381 -4.12 9.08 -10.80
C ALA A 381 -2.61 9.24 -10.56
N PRO A 382 -1.80 9.37 -11.64
CA PRO A 382 -0.37 9.68 -11.50
C PRO A 382 -0.13 10.92 -10.66
N ASN A 383 0.82 10.84 -9.74
CA ASN A 383 1.21 11.97 -8.89
C ASN A 383 2.65 11.76 -8.36
N THR A 384 3.12 12.69 -7.53
CA THR A 384 4.49 12.68 -6.97
C THR A 384 4.81 11.40 -6.17
N TRP A 385 3.80 10.80 -5.51
CA TRP A 385 3.96 9.62 -4.65
C TRP A 385 3.76 8.30 -5.38
N SER A 386 3.27 8.37 -6.62
CA SER A 386 3.08 7.23 -7.54
C SER A 386 3.73 7.54 -8.88
N SER A 387 4.99 7.97 -8.87
CA SER A 387 5.71 8.44 -10.06
C SER A 387 5.93 7.37 -11.12
N ASP A 388 5.86 6.09 -10.76
CA ASP A 388 5.91 4.95 -11.67
C ASP A 388 4.55 4.63 -12.32
N LEU A 389 3.47 5.24 -11.83
CA LEU A 389 2.15 5.12 -12.42
C LEU A 389 2.06 6.01 -13.67
N LYS A 390 2.01 5.40 -14.85
CA LYS A 390 1.98 6.13 -16.14
C LYS A 390 0.58 6.56 -16.53
N THR A 391 -0.40 5.81 -16.12
CA THR A 391 -1.81 6.01 -16.46
C THR A 391 -2.67 5.91 -15.20
N ALA A 392 -3.79 6.59 -15.23
CA ALA A 392 -4.76 6.44 -14.14
C ALA A 392 -5.28 5.00 -14.11
N THR A 393 -5.30 4.40 -12.92
CA THR A 393 -5.51 2.96 -12.72
C THR A 393 -6.53 2.73 -11.64
N LEU A 394 -7.53 1.89 -11.92
CA LEU A 394 -8.38 1.30 -10.91
C LEU A 394 -7.70 0.07 -10.35
N VAL A 395 -7.48 0.05 -9.04
CA VAL A 395 -6.87 -1.05 -8.32
C VAL A 395 -7.96 -1.81 -7.59
N VAL A 396 -8.09 -3.10 -7.87
CA VAL A 396 -9.06 -3.99 -7.23
C VAL A 396 -8.30 -5.03 -6.41
N TYR A 397 -8.64 -5.15 -5.14
CA TYR A 397 -7.94 -6.04 -4.22
C TYR A 397 -8.89 -6.66 -3.19
N ARG A 398 -8.47 -7.78 -2.63
CA ARG A 398 -9.14 -8.45 -1.53
C ARG A 398 -8.45 -8.09 -0.22
N VAL A 399 -9.24 -7.77 0.78
CA VAL A 399 -8.84 -7.70 2.18
C VAL A 399 -9.38 -8.94 2.88
N ASP A 400 -8.52 -9.61 3.64
CA ASP A 400 -8.89 -10.79 4.44
C ASP A 400 -8.21 -10.72 5.80
N THR A 401 -8.93 -10.26 6.78
CA THR A 401 -8.42 -10.02 8.14
C THR A 401 -8.27 -11.30 8.97
N THR A 402 -8.51 -12.48 8.39
CA THR A 402 -8.17 -13.78 9.00
C THR A 402 -6.74 -14.20 8.70
N ILE A 403 -6.08 -13.51 7.78
CA ILE A 403 -4.69 -13.76 7.41
C ILE A 403 -3.81 -12.92 8.34
N GLU A 404 -2.89 -13.59 9.02
CA GLU A 404 -2.00 -12.96 9.99
C GLU A 404 -0.97 -12.03 9.34
N HIS A 405 -0.46 -11.11 10.14
CA HIS A 405 0.68 -10.25 9.87
C HIS A 405 1.83 -10.98 9.17
N GLY A 406 2.38 -10.38 8.12
CA GLY A 406 3.47 -10.99 7.35
C GLY A 406 3.07 -12.18 6.47
N ASN A 407 1.76 -12.43 6.30
CA ASN A 407 1.22 -13.46 5.41
C ASN A 407 0.33 -12.89 4.30
N GLY A 408 0.39 -11.58 4.06
CA GLY A 408 -0.30 -10.91 2.97
C GLY A 408 -1.82 -10.81 3.15
N PRO A 409 -2.32 -10.12 4.20
CA PRO A 409 -3.77 -9.97 4.46
C PRO A 409 -4.49 -9.16 3.37
N ILE A 410 -3.76 -8.46 2.52
CA ILE A 410 -4.30 -7.77 1.35
C ILE A 410 -3.64 -8.31 0.09
N ALA A 411 -4.44 -8.70 -0.90
CA ALA A 411 -3.96 -9.27 -2.14
C ALA A 411 -4.60 -8.60 -3.36
N LEU A 412 -3.79 -8.34 -4.39
CA LEU A 412 -4.26 -7.78 -5.65
C LEU A 412 -5.16 -8.78 -6.36
N VAL A 413 -6.34 -8.32 -6.81
CA VAL A 413 -7.26 -9.08 -7.65
C VAL A 413 -7.08 -8.71 -9.12
N GLY A 414 -6.94 -7.40 -9.42
CA GLY A 414 -6.75 -6.94 -10.79
C GLY A 414 -6.52 -5.44 -10.90
N LEU A 415 -6.10 -5.05 -12.08
CA LEU A 415 -5.87 -3.65 -12.45
C LEU A 415 -6.67 -3.33 -13.72
N ILE A 416 -7.28 -2.16 -13.77
CA ILE A 416 -7.90 -1.62 -14.97
C ILE A 416 -7.21 -0.30 -15.27
N GLU A 417 -6.35 -0.32 -16.28
CA GLU A 417 -5.63 0.87 -16.75
C GLU A 417 -6.45 1.59 -17.80
N GLN A 418 -6.56 2.89 -17.67
CA GLN A 418 -7.16 3.70 -18.72
C GLN A 418 -6.12 3.97 -19.80
N ALA A 419 -6.30 3.37 -20.96
CA ALA A 419 -5.49 3.68 -22.13
C ALA A 419 -5.68 5.14 -22.53
N GLY A 420 -4.62 5.94 -22.41
CA GLY A 420 -4.33 7.21 -23.09
C GLY A 420 -5.47 8.14 -23.44
N GLY A 421 -6.41 8.40 -22.57
CA GLY A 421 -7.44 9.40 -22.74
C GLY A 421 -7.23 10.56 -21.79
N THR A 422 -7.12 11.78 -22.29
CA THR A 422 -7.16 13.00 -21.48
C THR A 422 -8.47 12.97 -20.70
N LEU A 423 -8.39 12.83 -19.36
CA LEU A 423 -9.54 13.11 -18.52
C LEU A 423 -9.81 14.60 -18.64
N THR A 424 -10.75 14.99 -19.47
CA THR A 424 -11.31 16.33 -19.42
C THR A 424 -12.07 16.43 -18.10
N SER A 425 -11.59 17.30 -17.22
CA SER A 425 -12.34 17.77 -16.08
C SER A 425 -13.65 18.37 -16.57
N GLY A 426 -14.74 17.71 -16.29
CA GLY A 426 -16.10 18.27 -16.40
C GLY A 426 -16.49 18.85 -15.05
#